data_c18356cb1fdae0f1051176926fcce634
#
_entry.id   c18356cb1fdae0f1051176926fcce634
#
_cell.length_a   1.000
_cell.length_b   1.000
_cell.length_c   1.000
_cell.angle_alpha   90.00
_cell.angle_beta   90.00
_cell.angle_gamma   90.00
#
_symmetry.space_group_name_H-M   'P 1'
#
loop_
_entity.id
_entity.type
_entity.pdbx_description
1 polymer ?
#
loop_
_entity_poly.entity_id
_entity_poly.type
_entity_poly.pdbx_seq_one_letter_code
_entity_poly.pdbx_strand_id
1 'polypeptide(L)'
;MPHILGAIDDVIDSTNGITLEEFLDSKDKRAAAERYVMIVGEAAHMVSEDMKLAHPEVQWLKMVGLRNMIAHEYMRVDYSALWETVRGLLPTIRAQLAAIQATLPRP
;
A
#
# COMPACT_ATOMS: atom_id res chain seq x y z
N MET A 1 -3.69 -3.96 12.29
CA MET A 1 -4.21 -2.80 11.55
C MET A 1 -3.29 -1.58 11.57
N PRO A 2 -2.71 -1.15 12.71
CA PRO A 2 -1.86 0.04 12.71
C PRO A 2 -0.69 -0.01 11.74
N HIS A 3 -0.08 -1.18 11.58
CA HIS A 3 1.08 -1.35 10.69
C HIS A 3 0.74 -1.08 9.23
N ILE A 4 -0.43 -1.52 8.78
CA ILE A 4 -0.84 -1.28 7.39
C ILE A 4 -1.07 0.21 7.16
N LEU A 5 -1.81 0.85 8.07
CA LEU A 5 -2.09 2.28 7.94
C LEU A 5 -0.82 3.11 7.92
N GLY A 6 0.12 2.80 8.81
CA GLY A 6 1.40 3.50 8.86
C GLY A 6 2.19 3.33 7.56
N ALA A 7 2.24 2.10 7.02
CA ALA A 7 2.97 1.82 5.78
C ALA A 7 2.32 2.53 4.59
N ILE A 8 0.98 2.55 4.53
CA ILE A 8 0.26 3.27 3.49
C ILE A 8 0.54 4.76 3.59
N ASP A 9 0.49 5.32 4.79
CA ASP A 9 0.79 6.74 4.99
C ASP A 9 2.22 7.06 4.57
N ASP A 10 3.18 6.21 4.89
CA ASP A 10 4.58 6.43 4.52
C ASP A 10 4.75 6.54 3.01
N VAL A 11 4.12 5.64 2.24
CA VAL A 11 4.28 5.68 0.79
C VAL A 11 3.49 6.83 0.16
N ILE A 12 2.32 7.15 0.68
CA ILE A 12 1.56 8.31 0.20
C ILE A 12 2.35 9.58 0.45
N ASP A 13 2.89 9.73 1.65
CA ASP A 13 3.68 10.92 2.02
C ASP A 13 4.95 11.04 1.19
N SER A 14 5.62 9.92 0.88
CA SER A 14 6.85 9.93 0.10
C SER A 14 6.63 10.41 -1.33
N THR A 15 5.41 10.31 -1.84
CA THR A 15 5.05 10.73 -3.20
C THR A 15 4.22 12.01 -3.22
N ASN A 16 3.94 12.58 -2.06
CA ASN A 16 3.09 13.77 -1.96
C ASN A 16 3.80 14.99 -2.54
N GLY A 17 3.07 15.75 -3.36
CA GLY A 17 3.59 16.99 -3.92
C GLY A 17 4.51 16.83 -5.12
N ILE A 18 4.73 15.60 -5.60
CA ILE A 18 5.54 15.39 -6.80
C ILE A 18 4.67 14.87 -7.94
N THR A 19 5.15 15.03 -9.16
CA THR A 19 4.48 14.55 -10.37
C THR A 19 4.94 13.14 -10.71
N LEU A 20 4.20 12.46 -11.59
CA LEU A 20 4.61 11.16 -12.13
C LEU A 20 6.00 11.26 -12.76
N GLU A 21 6.26 12.32 -13.53
CA GLU A 21 7.55 12.51 -14.18
C GLU A 21 8.69 12.61 -13.15
N GLU A 22 8.48 13.38 -12.09
CA GLU A 22 9.44 13.50 -11.02
C GLU A 22 9.68 12.17 -10.31
N PHE A 23 8.61 11.41 -10.10
CA PHE A 23 8.71 10.08 -9.51
C PHE A 23 9.54 9.13 -10.40
N LEU A 24 9.25 9.11 -11.69
CA LEU A 24 9.95 8.26 -12.64
C LEU A 24 11.44 8.61 -12.76
N ASP A 25 11.78 9.89 -12.57
CA ASP A 25 13.15 10.37 -12.65
C ASP A 25 13.94 10.23 -11.35
N SER A 26 13.27 9.93 -10.23
CA SER A 26 13.94 9.85 -8.94
C SER A 26 14.15 8.42 -8.50
N LYS A 27 15.38 7.96 -8.56
CA LYS A 27 15.76 6.64 -8.08
C LYS A 27 15.40 6.46 -6.60
N ASP A 28 15.63 7.49 -5.79
CA ASP A 28 15.34 7.42 -4.35
C ASP A 28 13.84 7.31 -4.09
N LYS A 29 13.02 8.06 -4.80
CA LYS A 29 11.58 8.01 -4.65
C LYS A 29 11.02 6.66 -5.11
N ARG A 30 11.53 6.11 -6.20
CA ARG A 30 11.12 4.79 -6.68
C ARG A 30 11.50 3.70 -5.68
N ALA A 31 12.72 3.74 -5.16
CA ALA A 31 13.18 2.75 -4.18
C ALA A 31 12.36 2.82 -2.89
N ALA A 32 12.06 4.02 -2.42
CA ALA A 32 11.25 4.20 -1.22
C ALA A 32 9.84 3.65 -1.43
N ALA A 33 9.21 3.93 -2.58
CA ALA A 33 7.87 3.44 -2.89
C ALA A 33 7.85 1.91 -2.95
N GLU A 34 8.85 1.29 -3.58
CA GLU A 34 8.95 -0.18 -3.62
C GLU A 34 9.00 -0.76 -2.22
N ARG A 35 9.83 -0.19 -1.36
CA ARG A 35 9.98 -0.69 0.01
C ARG A 35 8.68 -0.56 0.80
N TYR A 36 8.05 0.60 0.76
CA TYR A 36 6.82 0.85 1.51
C TYR A 36 5.66 -0.01 1.00
N VAL A 37 5.53 -0.17 -0.33
CA VAL A 37 4.48 -1.00 -0.92
C VAL A 37 4.67 -2.47 -0.53
N MET A 38 5.91 -2.92 -0.47
CA MET A 38 6.22 -4.28 -0.01
C MET A 38 5.77 -4.49 1.44
N ILE A 39 6.03 -3.50 2.30
CA ILE A 39 5.59 -3.54 3.70
C ILE A 39 4.06 -3.59 3.79
N VAL A 40 3.36 -2.81 2.96
CA VAL A 40 1.89 -2.85 2.90
C VAL A 40 1.41 -4.27 2.56
N GLY A 41 2.01 -4.89 1.54
CA GLY A 41 1.64 -6.24 1.12
C GLY A 41 1.87 -7.28 2.21
N GLU A 42 3.00 -7.21 2.89
CA GLU A 42 3.32 -8.13 3.98
C GLU A 42 2.40 -7.93 5.19
N ALA A 43 2.12 -6.68 5.54
CA ALA A 43 1.22 -6.38 6.65
C ALA A 43 -0.20 -6.85 6.35
N ALA A 44 -0.67 -6.68 5.10
CA ALA A 44 -1.98 -7.17 4.68
C ALA A 44 -2.06 -8.70 4.74
N HIS A 45 -0.97 -9.38 4.39
CA HIS A 45 -0.90 -10.84 4.47
C HIS A 45 -1.10 -11.32 5.92
N MET A 46 -0.65 -10.55 6.89
CA MET A 46 -0.72 -10.92 8.31
C MET A 46 -2.08 -10.61 8.96
N VAL A 47 -2.98 -9.93 8.27
CA VAL A 47 -4.32 -9.67 8.80
C VAL A 47 -5.10 -10.99 8.85
N SER A 48 -5.86 -11.20 9.93
CA SER A 48 -6.61 -12.44 10.13
C SER A 48 -7.67 -12.64 9.05
N GLU A 49 -7.98 -13.92 8.78
CA GLU A 49 -9.06 -14.26 7.85
C GLU A 49 -10.41 -13.73 8.33
N ASP A 50 -10.65 -13.76 9.65
CA ASP A 50 -11.90 -13.25 10.21
C ASP A 50 -12.09 -11.77 9.88
N MET A 51 -11.04 -10.98 10.04
CA MET A 51 -11.06 -9.56 9.70
C MET A 51 -11.34 -9.35 8.21
N LYS A 52 -10.68 -10.13 7.36
CA LYS A 52 -10.85 -10.04 5.91
C LYS A 52 -12.28 -10.39 5.50
N LEU A 53 -12.84 -11.44 6.08
CA LEU A 53 -14.20 -11.87 5.81
C LEU A 53 -15.24 -10.86 6.32
N ALA A 54 -14.94 -10.20 7.44
CA ALA A 54 -15.82 -9.19 8.02
C ALA A 54 -15.88 -7.91 7.18
N HIS A 55 -14.85 -7.65 6.38
CA HIS A 55 -14.73 -6.41 5.61
C HIS A 55 -14.38 -6.69 4.15
N PRO A 56 -15.30 -7.32 3.39
CA PRO A 56 -15.04 -7.68 1.99
C PRO A 56 -14.93 -6.48 1.05
N GLU A 57 -15.34 -5.29 1.48
CA GLU A 57 -15.21 -4.06 0.71
C GLU A 57 -13.75 -3.66 0.50
N VAL A 58 -12.85 -4.11 1.39
CA VAL A 58 -11.41 -3.82 1.28
C VAL A 58 -10.79 -4.82 0.30
N GLN A 59 -9.92 -4.32 -0.58
CA GLN A 59 -9.29 -5.16 -1.60
C GLN A 59 -8.05 -5.86 -1.03
N TRP A 60 -8.26 -6.79 -0.11
CA TRP A 60 -7.20 -7.50 0.61
C TRP A 60 -6.25 -8.24 -0.33
N LEU A 61 -6.82 -8.95 -1.33
CA LEU A 61 -5.99 -9.71 -2.27
C LEU A 61 -5.10 -8.81 -3.11
N LYS A 62 -5.58 -7.63 -3.47
CA LYS A 62 -4.76 -6.66 -4.21
C LYS A 62 -3.59 -6.17 -3.36
N MET A 63 -3.83 -5.90 -2.07
CA MET A 63 -2.76 -5.49 -1.17
C MET A 63 -1.73 -6.59 -0.98
N VAL A 64 -2.17 -7.81 -0.72
CA VAL A 64 -1.26 -8.96 -0.58
C VAL A 64 -0.45 -9.16 -1.87
N GLY A 65 -1.10 -8.98 -3.03
CA GLY A 65 -0.44 -9.11 -4.32
C GLY A 65 0.64 -8.07 -4.59
N LEU A 66 0.63 -6.93 -3.91
CA LEU A 66 1.67 -5.90 -4.09
C LEU A 66 3.06 -6.43 -3.78
N ARG A 67 3.18 -7.27 -2.76
CA ARG A 67 4.45 -7.91 -2.42
C ARG A 67 4.98 -8.73 -3.60
N ASN A 68 4.12 -9.50 -4.26
CA ASN A 68 4.52 -10.31 -5.41
C ASN A 68 4.89 -9.46 -6.60
N MET A 69 4.18 -8.35 -6.83
CA MET A 69 4.49 -7.42 -7.91
C MET A 69 5.93 -6.91 -7.81
N ILE A 70 6.35 -6.55 -6.61
CA ILE A 70 7.72 -6.05 -6.39
C ILE A 70 8.73 -7.20 -6.38
N ALA A 71 8.44 -8.27 -5.62
CA ALA A 71 9.41 -9.34 -5.39
C ALA A 71 9.73 -10.15 -6.64
N HIS A 72 8.75 -10.37 -7.53
CA HIS A 72 8.92 -11.17 -8.72
C HIS A 72 9.31 -10.36 -9.95
N GLU A 73 9.16 -9.06 -9.89
CA GLU A 73 9.45 -8.19 -11.03
C GLU A 73 10.55 -7.18 -10.74
N TYR A 74 11.42 -7.49 -9.77
CA TYR A 74 12.45 -6.54 -9.32
C TYR A 74 13.35 -6.01 -10.45
N MET A 75 13.50 -6.77 -11.54
CA MET A 75 14.25 -6.34 -12.72
C MET A 75 13.41 -5.51 -13.69
N ARG A 76 12.09 -5.51 -13.54
CA ARG A 76 11.17 -4.92 -14.51
C ARG A 76 9.95 -4.29 -13.82
N VAL A 77 10.15 -3.68 -12.66
CA VAL A 77 9.03 -3.04 -11.96
C VAL A 77 8.44 -1.96 -12.88
N ASP A 78 7.13 -2.04 -13.07
CA ASP A 78 6.40 -1.00 -13.80
C ASP A 78 6.12 0.14 -12.84
N TYR A 79 6.96 1.16 -12.88
CA TYR A 79 6.85 2.29 -11.96
C TYR A 79 5.64 3.17 -12.23
N SER A 80 5.11 3.18 -13.46
CA SER A 80 3.86 3.88 -13.74
C SER A 80 2.69 3.18 -13.05
N ALA A 81 2.65 1.84 -13.09
CA ALA A 81 1.65 1.06 -12.37
C ALA A 81 1.80 1.22 -10.86
N LEU A 82 3.03 1.27 -10.37
CA LEU A 82 3.30 1.52 -8.95
C LEU A 82 2.77 2.89 -8.51
N TRP A 83 3.00 3.91 -9.33
CA TRP A 83 2.47 5.25 -9.08
C TRP A 83 0.94 5.25 -9.00
N GLU A 84 0.28 4.59 -9.96
CA GLU A 84 -1.18 4.47 -9.96
C GLU A 84 -1.70 3.78 -8.69
N THR A 85 -1.00 2.74 -8.25
CA THR A 85 -1.35 2.06 -7.00
C THR A 85 -1.24 3.01 -5.82
N VAL A 86 -0.13 3.73 -5.72
CA VAL A 86 0.14 4.62 -4.57
C VAL A 86 -0.82 5.82 -4.55
N ARG A 87 -1.08 6.43 -5.71
CA ARG A 87 -1.89 7.65 -5.76
C ARG A 87 -3.38 7.40 -6.01
N GLY A 88 -3.73 6.23 -6.52
CA GLY A 88 -5.12 5.89 -6.82
C GLY A 88 -5.73 4.89 -5.86
N LEU A 89 -5.13 3.71 -5.76
CA LEU A 89 -5.71 2.61 -4.97
C LEU A 89 -5.50 2.78 -3.46
N LEU A 90 -4.29 3.08 -3.03
CA LEU A 90 -3.97 3.10 -1.60
C LEU A 90 -4.72 4.18 -0.81
N PRO A 91 -4.97 5.39 -1.33
CA PRO A 91 -5.79 6.35 -0.59
C PRO A 91 -7.19 5.84 -0.29
N THR A 92 -7.81 5.13 -1.23
CA THR A 92 -9.13 4.53 -1.03
C THR A 92 -9.08 3.46 0.07
N ILE A 93 -8.10 2.56 -0.02
CA ILE A 93 -7.93 1.50 0.99
C ILE A 93 -7.63 2.12 2.35
N ARG A 94 -6.80 3.17 2.39
CA ARG A 94 -6.49 3.84 3.65
C ARG A 94 -7.74 4.36 4.34
N ALA A 95 -8.63 5.00 3.58
CA ALA A 95 -9.88 5.51 4.15
C ALA A 95 -10.74 4.37 4.71
N GLN A 96 -10.82 3.25 3.99
CA GLN A 96 -11.56 2.06 4.44
C GLN A 96 -10.97 1.48 5.73
N LEU A 97 -9.66 1.33 5.78
CA LEU A 97 -8.98 0.78 6.96
C LEU A 97 -9.08 1.70 8.16
N ALA A 98 -9.00 3.01 7.95
CA ALA A 98 -9.15 3.98 9.02
C ALA A 98 -10.57 3.92 9.63
N ALA A 99 -11.59 3.76 8.79
CA ALA A 99 -12.96 3.61 9.25
C ALA A 99 -13.15 2.33 10.07
N ILE A 100 -12.55 1.22 9.64
CA ILE A 100 -12.58 -0.05 10.36
C ILE A 100 -11.88 0.10 11.70
N GLN A 101 -10.71 0.70 11.73
CA GLN A 101 -9.94 0.86 12.96
C GLN A 101 -10.70 1.70 13.99
N ALA A 102 -11.45 2.71 13.53
CA ALA A 102 -12.25 3.54 14.42
C ALA A 102 -13.35 2.76 15.13
N THR A 103 -13.76 1.61 14.58
CA THR A 103 -14.80 0.75 15.17
C THR A 103 -14.24 -0.32 16.10
N LEU A 104 -12.91 -0.54 16.10
CA LEU A 104 -12.30 -1.58 16.93
C LEU A 104 -12.14 -1.12 18.37
N PRO A 105 -12.26 -2.05 19.36
CA PRO A 105 -12.00 -1.72 20.75
C PRO A 105 -10.56 -1.24 20.92
N ARG A 106 -10.37 -0.27 21.79
CA ARG A 106 -9.01 0.15 22.17
C ARG A 106 -8.42 -0.87 23.13
N PRO A 107 -7.12 -1.18 22.98
CA PRO A 107 -6.45 -2.06 23.93
C PRO A 107 -6.36 -1.46 25.34
#